data_1fa2d68bd40cd0d64dbeb4f7524261f4
#
_entry.id   1fa2d68bd40cd0d64dbeb4f7524261f4
#
_cell.length_a   1.000
_cell.length_b   1.000
_cell.length_c   1.000
_cell.angle_alpha   90.00
_cell.angle_beta   90.00
_cell.angle_gamma   90.00
#
_symmetry.space_group_name_H-M   'P 1'
#
loop_
_entity.id
_entity.type
_entity.pdbx_description
1 polymer ?
#
loop_
_entity_poly.entity_id
_entity_poly.type
_entity_poly.pdbx_seq_one_letter_code
_entity_poly.pdbx_strand_id
1 'polypeptide(L)'
;MGFPPIGIMSLSAVLKRAGHDCVMFDQANPETPNEVIVEEIRRQQPELVGLSFLSTTSYPYAKLLARQIRAADSRVRLAFGGVFATLNAELVKLQCPEVNFVCRGDGEQLILDLLERLDDPDAVAGVTWEKDGRTVHNPNRELDRALDQWPFPDRESLPLDFVESMPLDVPAVLSMERFTTMQTSRGCPWPCVFCDIPIFNEGKWRSRSPQHVVDEFKHLQSLGYGAVYFVDDHFLLQPKRIEAICKGINDNEINIQWGCEGRVDSTAQHLFPAMAKAHCRTLMFGIESGSQKVLDRLKKDQTLEQIEGAVNNAKQAGIQIVHGFFVVGNPDETVEDMRATFDFAAKLRLDTFGFNRLCVYRGTPLWKEYIGRGLVDDARDWYKYFKCSEIDPTCLPGPVINAERSAGLRKLFRYKLTRYPVQTLRLLRRFMRHMPLRDVVYLIIKPFLGQKQGPTKNEMLSRAVEHGALKDAAAKLTTVPDALLEDAIAADRRPEM
;
A
#
# COMPACT_ATOMS: atom_id res chain seq x y z
N MET A 1 2.21 -4.55 6.09
CA MET A 1 0.73 -4.60 6.08
C MET A 1 0.34 -5.81 5.27
N GLY A 2 -0.43 -6.72 5.86
CA GLY A 2 -0.93 -7.88 5.14
C GLY A 2 -2.30 -7.62 4.55
N PHE A 3 -2.37 -6.82 3.49
CA PHE A 3 -3.59 -6.80 2.67
C PHE A 3 -3.52 -7.90 1.63
N PRO A 4 -4.66 -8.55 1.31
CA PRO A 4 -4.73 -9.42 0.15
C PRO A 4 -4.17 -8.74 -1.10
N PRO A 5 -3.29 -9.38 -1.86
CA PRO A 5 -2.58 -8.79 -2.99
C PRO A 5 -3.47 -8.67 -4.23
N ILE A 6 -4.41 -7.72 -4.21
CA ILE A 6 -5.48 -7.60 -5.22
C ILE A 6 -4.96 -7.56 -6.66
N GLY A 7 -3.76 -6.99 -6.88
CA GLY A 7 -3.17 -6.91 -8.22
C GLY A 7 -2.92 -8.29 -8.84
N ILE A 8 -2.24 -9.20 -8.12
CA ILE A 8 -1.99 -10.55 -8.65
C ILE A 8 -3.27 -11.39 -8.69
N MET A 9 -4.21 -11.16 -7.74
CA MET A 9 -5.51 -11.83 -7.77
C MET A 9 -6.34 -11.41 -9.00
N SER A 10 -6.26 -10.13 -9.43
CA SER A 10 -6.87 -9.65 -10.67
C SER A 10 -6.23 -10.29 -11.91
N LEU A 11 -4.90 -10.37 -11.93
CA LEU A 11 -4.19 -11.03 -13.05
C LEU A 11 -4.51 -12.52 -13.13
N SER A 12 -4.56 -13.23 -12.00
CA SER A 12 -4.97 -14.64 -11.96
C SER A 12 -6.38 -14.84 -12.56
N ALA A 13 -7.34 -14.01 -12.16
CA ALA A 13 -8.71 -14.10 -12.67
C ALA A 13 -8.77 -13.88 -14.19
N VAL A 14 -7.99 -12.92 -14.71
CA VAL A 14 -7.89 -12.64 -16.15
C VAL A 14 -7.26 -13.81 -16.89
N LEU A 15 -6.16 -14.35 -16.38
CA LEU A 15 -5.44 -15.49 -16.97
C LEU A 15 -6.31 -16.74 -17.01
N LYS A 16 -6.98 -17.06 -15.91
CA LYS A 16 -7.90 -18.22 -15.85
C LYS A 16 -9.07 -18.08 -16.81
N ARG A 17 -9.65 -16.87 -16.92
CA ARG A 17 -10.71 -16.60 -17.91
C ARG A 17 -10.24 -16.80 -19.34
N ALA A 18 -8.97 -16.55 -19.61
CA ALA A 18 -8.35 -16.79 -20.91
C ALA A 18 -7.90 -18.26 -21.12
N GLY A 19 -8.07 -19.14 -20.12
CA GLY A 19 -7.73 -20.56 -20.20
C GLY A 19 -6.31 -20.93 -19.80
N HIS A 20 -5.60 -20.02 -19.14
CA HIS A 20 -4.26 -20.30 -18.61
C HIS A 20 -4.31 -20.88 -17.19
N ASP A 21 -3.44 -21.85 -16.90
CA ASP A 21 -3.19 -22.27 -15.53
C ASP A 21 -2.37 -21.24 -14.79
N CYS A 22 -2.78 -20.90 -13.58
CA CYS A 22 -2.13 -19.86 -12.79
C CYS A 22 -2.01 -20.27 -11.31
N VAL A 23 -0.79 -20.20 -10.78
CA VAL A 23 -0.50 -20.40 -9.36
C VAL A 23 -0.02 -19.07 -8.77
N MET A 24 -0.57 -18.70 -7.61
CA MET A 24 -0.24 -17.45 -6.93
C MET A 24 0.47 -17.70 -5.60
N PHE A 25 1.40 -16.81 -5.27
CA PHE A 25 2.07 -16.74 -3.98
C PHE A 25 2.02 -15.32 -3.43
N ASP A 26 1.79 -15.19 -2.12
CA ASP A 26 1.97 -13.94 -1.41
C ASP A 26 3.12 -14.07 -0.41
N GLN A 27 4.22 -13.35 -0.67
CA GLN A 27 5.38 -13.33 0.22
C GLN A 27 5.13 -12.62 1.57
N ALA A 28 3.97 -12.01 1.76
CA ALA A 28 3.54 -11.59 3.10
C ALA A 28 3.16 -12.79 3.97
N ASN A 29 2.83 -13.94 3.37
CA ASN A 29 2.59 -15.18 4.09
C ASN A 29 3.92 -15.82 4.52
N PRO A 30 4.15 -16.05 5.83
CA PRO A 30 5.36 -16.70 6.33
C PRO A 30 5.58 -18.13 5.81
N GLU A 31 4.53 -18.80 5.35
CA GLU A 31 4.61 -20.15 4.80
C GLU A 31 5.06 -20.21 3.34
N THR A 32 5.29 -19.03 2.73
CA THR A 32 5.77 -18.92 1.33
C THR A 32 7.15 -18.25 1.25
N PRO A 33 8.19 -18.81 1.88
CA PRO A 33 9.56 -18.33 1.69
C PRO A 33 10.01 -18.58 0.24
N ASN A 34 11.09 -17.94 -0.17
CA ASN A 34 11.61 -18.02 -1.53
C ASN A 34 11.86 -19.44 -2.00
N GLU A 35 12.31 -20.32 -1.10
CA GLU A 35 12.63 -21.72 -1.38
C GLU A 35 11.38 -22.50 -1.85
N VAL A 36 10.24 -22.25 -1.22
CA VAL A 36 8.95 -22.85 -1.60
C VAL A 36 8.54 -22.40 -2.99
N ILE A 37 8.69 -21.12 -3.28
CA ILE A 37 8.35 -20.55 -4.60
C ILE A 37 9.28 -21.13 -5.68
N VAL A 38 10.59 -21.18 -5.41
CA VAL A 38 11.58 -21.71 -6.35
C VAL A 38 11.34 -23.20 -6.63
N GLU A 39 11.01 -24.01 -5.60
CA GLU A 39 10.73 -25.43 -5.79
C GLU A 39 9.45 -25.65 -6.59
N GLU A 40 8.41 -24.83 -6.37
CA GLU A 40 7.19 -24.92 -7.15
C GLU A 40 7.41 -24.54 -8.62
N ILE A 41 8.25 -23.53 -8.90
CA ILE A 41 8.66 -23.18 -10.27
C ILE A 41 9.38 -24.35 -10.94
N ARG A 42 10.28 -25.04 -10.24
CA ARG A 42 10.94 -26.25 -10.78
C ARG A 42 9.96 -27.37 -11.10
N ARG A 43 8.96 -27.56 -10.22
CA ARG A 43 7.95 -28.62 -10.38
C ARG A 43 6.99 -28.34 -11.52
N GLN A 44 6.54 -27.08 -11.64
CA GLN A 44 5.52 -26.67 -12.62
C GLN A 44 6.11 -26.32 -13.98
N GLN A 45 7.36 -25.90 -14.03
CA GLN A 45 8.05 -25.39 -15.24
C GLN A 45 7.20 -24.37 -16.01
N PRO A 46 6.77 -23.26 -15.38
CA PRO A 46 5.89 -22.28 -16.01
C PRO A 46 6.58 -21.58 -17.18
N GLU A 47 5.81 -21.16 -18.15
CA GLU A 47 6.31 -20.35 -19.29
C GLU A 47 6.72 -18.97 -18.83
N LEU A 48 6.02 -18.38 -17.86
CA LEU A 48 6.23 -17.04 -17.32
C LEU A 48 6.06 -17.02 -15.80
N VAL A 49 6.99 -16.39 -15.10
CA VAL A 49 6.84 -16.04 -13.69
C VAL A 49 6.74 -14.53 -13.56
N GLY A 50 5.62 -14.04 -13.04
CA GLY A 50 5.37 -12.63 -12.78
C GLY A 50 5.62 -12.26 -11.31
N LEU A 51 6.41 -11.22 -11.04
CA LEU A 51 6.58 -10.64 -9.72
C LEU A 51 5.98 -9.22 -9.69
N SER A 52 5.02 -9.01 -8.79
CA SER A 52 4.37 -7.70 -8.62
C SER A 52 4.76 -7.08 -7.30
N PHE A 53 5.19 -5.82 -7.34
CA PHE A 53 5.56 -5.06 -6.14
C PHE A 53 5.24 -3.57 -6.32
N LEU A 54 4.83 -2.96 -5.20
CA LEU A 54 4.26 -1.60 -5.23
C LEU A 54 5.27 -0.51 -4.91
N SER A 55 6.31 -0.82 -4.12
CA SER A 55 7.13 0.20 -3.50
C SER A 55 8.62 -0.08 -3.61
N THR A 56 9.41 0.96 -3.42
CA THR A 56 10.87 0.88 -3.27
C THR A 56 11.28 -0.14 -2.22
N THR A 57 10.51 -0.29 -1.14
CA THR A 57 10.80 -1.21 -0.03
C THR A 57 10.63 -2.69 -0.40
N SER A 58 9.84 -3.00 -1.41
CA SER A 58 9.60 -4.37 -1.88
C SER A 58 10.59 -4.81 -2.98
N TYR A 59 11.20 -3.86 -3.68
CA TYR A 59 12.04 -4.13 -4.83
C TYR A 59 13.27 -5.02 -4.54
N PRO A 60 14.05 -4.83 -3.45
CA PRO A 60 15.18 -5.72 -3.15
C PRO A 60 14.78 -7.16 -2.91
N TYR A 61 13.61 -7.41 -2.31
CA TYR A 61 13.10 -8.76 -2.12
C TYR A 61 12.72 -9.41 -3.45
N ALA A 62 12.06 -8.66 -4.35
CA ALA A 62 11.75 -9.12 -5.69
C ALA A 62 13.04 -9.42 -6.50
N LYS A 63 14.07 -8.57 -6.39
CA LYS A 63 15.38 -8.76 -7.02
C LYS A 63 16.08 -10.02 -6.51
N LEU A 64 16.05 -10.26 -5.19
CA LEU A 64 16.62 -11.46 -4.59
C LEU A 64 15.91 -12.72 -5.10
N LEU A 65 14.57 -12.73 -5.08
CA LEU A 65 13.80 -13.85 -5.59
C LEU A 65 14.07 -14.11 -7.08
N ALA A 66 14.16 -13.07 -7.92
CA ALA A 66 14.48 -13.20 -9.33
C ALA A 66 15.84 -13.86 -9.56
N ARG A 67 16.87 -13.49 -8.78
CA ARG A 67 18.21 -14.12 -8.81
C ARG A 67 18.13 -15.60 -8.43
N GLN A 68 17.40 -15.94 -7.39
CA GLN A 68 17.23 -17.33 -6.94
C GLN A 68 16.49 -18.17 -7.99
N ILE A 69 15.43 -17.64 -8.60
CA ILE A 69 14.71 -18.30 -9.68
C ILE A 69 15.63 -18.52 -10.88
N ARG A 70 16.38 -17.50 -11.31
CA ARG A 70 17.29 -17.60 -12.44
C ARG A 70 18.41 -18.62 -12.20
N ALA A 71 18.93 -18.70 -10.97
CA ALA A 71 19.92 -19.71 -10.58
C ALA A 71 19.33 -21.13 -10.56
N ALA A 72 18.06 -21.27 -10.30
CA ALA A 72 17.34 -22.53 -10.25
C ALA A 72 16.92 -23.05 -11.63
N ASP A 73 16.46 -22.16 -12.51
CA ASP A 73 16.13 -22.45 -13.92
C ASP A 73 16.47 -21.23 -14.80
N SER A 74 17.45 -21.39 -15.67
CA SER A 74 17.90 -20.36 -16.59
C SER A 74 16.90 -20.08 -17.74
N ARG A 75 15.95 -20.96 -18.00
CA ARG A 75 15.02 -20.91 -19.14
C ARG A 75 13.73 -20.17 -18.83
N VAL A 76 13.29 -20.17 -17.56
CA VAL A 76 12.04 -19.54 -17.18
C VAL A 76 12.07 -18.03 -17.50
N ARG A 77 11.00 -17.52 -18.09
CA ARG A 77 10.87 -16.08 -18.34
C ARG A 77 10.35 -15.37 -17.10
N LEU A 78 10.99 -14.25 -16.76
CA LEU A 78 10.65 -13.44 -15.59
C LEU A 78 10.08 -12.09 -16.03
N ALA A 79 8.93 -11.71 -15.48
CA ALA A 79 8.32 -10.40 -15.67
C ALA A 79 8.17 -9.68 -14.32
N PHE A 80 8.56 -8.41 -14.27
CA PHE A 80 8.29 -7.52 -13.15
C PHE A 80 7.16 -6.56 -13.48
N GLY A 81 6.26 -6.35 -12.53
CA GLY A 81 5.12 -5.44 -12.66
C GLY A 81 4.84 -4.68 -11.36
N GLY A 82 3.77 -3.89 -11.39
CA GLY A 82 3.34 -3.03 -10.30
C GLY A 82 3.86 -1.60 -10.43
N VAL A 83 3.49 -0.74 -9.47
CA VAL A 83 3.74 0.71 -9.55
C VAL A 83 5.23 1.02 -9.63
N PHE A 84 6.04 0.42 -8.75
CA PHE A 84 7.49 0.69 -8.77
C PHE A 84 8.13 0.28 -10.09
N ALA A 85 7.85 -0.91 -10.60
CA ALA A 85 8.39 -1.40 -11.87
C ALA A 85 7.97 -0.49 -13.05
N THR A 86 6.73 -0.05 -13.06
CA THR A 86 6.20 0.88 -14.08
C THR A 86 6.98 2.19 -14.11
N LEU A 87 7.19 2.80 -12.96
CA LEU A 87 7.83 4.11 -12.86
C LEU A 87 9.36 4.06 -12.98
N ASN A 88 9.95 2.87 -12.84
CA ASN A 88 11.40 2.69 -12.77
C ASN A 88 11.92 1.59 -13.73
N ALA A 89 11.25 1.38 -14.87
CA ALA A 89 11.54 0.25 -15.76
C ALA A 89 13.01 0.18 -16.24
N GLU A 90 13.59 1.33 -16.57
CA GLU A 90 14.99 1.41 -16.97
C GLU A 90 15.94 1.00 -15.83
N LEU A 91 15.71 1.54 -14.62
CA LEU A 91 16.47 1.19 -13.43
C LEU A 91 16.37 -0.32 -13.11
N VAL A 92 15.18 -0.89 -13.22
CA VAL A 92 14.95 -2.32 -13.00
C VAL A 92 15.75 -3.15 -14.00
N LYS A 93 15.72 -2.82 -15.29
CA LYS A 93 16.50 -3.53 -16.32
C LYS A 93 18.01 -3.42 -16.09
N LEU A 94 18.46 -2.25 -15.67
CA LEU A 94 19.89 -2.02 -15.38
C LEU A 94 20.37 -2.85 -14.18
N GLN A 95 19.55 -2.98 -13.14
CA GLN A 95 19.97 -3.57 -11.87
C GLN A 95 19.56 -5.03 -11.67
N CYS A 96 18.64 -5.53 -12.47
CA CYS A 96 18.14 -6.90 -12.40
C CYS A 96 18.15 -7.54 -13.81
N PRO A 97 19.33 -7.88 -14.35
CA PRO A 97 19.45 -8.49 -15.68
C PRO A 97 18.74 -9.85 -15.77
N GLU A 98 18.43 -10.48 -14.64
CA GLU A 98 17.68 -11.72 -14.56
C GLU A 98 16.26 -11.58 -15.12
N VAL A 99 15.69 -10.37 -15.12
CA VAL A 99 14.33 -10.09 -15.56
C VAL A 99 14.27 -9.89 -17.07
N ASN A 100 13.43 -10.68 -17.73
CA ASN A 100 13.21 -10.58 -19.17
C ASN A 100 12.36 -9.35 -19.52
N PHE A 101 11.26 -9.15 -18.79
CA PHE A 101 10.24 -8.15 -19.09
C PHE A 101 9.93 -7.26 -17.88
N VAL A 102 9.83 -5.95 -18.12
CA VAL A 102 9.24 -5.02 -17.14
C VAL A 102 7.95 -4.49 -17.72
N CYS A 103 6.85 -4.86 -17.07
CA CYS A 103 5.48 -4.52 -17.47
C CYS A 103 5.08 -3.17 -16.87
N ARG A 104 4.67 -2.21 -17.71
CA ARG A 104 4.35 -0.84 -17.33
C ARG A 104 2.86 -0.55 -17.53
N GLY A 105 2.23 0.03 -16.51
CA GLY A 105 0.80 0.39 -16.51
C GLY A 105 -0.12 -0.70 -15.98
N ASP A 106 -1.37 -0.69 -16.43
CA ASP A 106 -2.37 -1.69 -16.05
C ASP A 106 -1.99 -3.07 -16.60
N GLY A 107 -2.07 -4.10 -15.76
CA GLY A 107 -1.52 -5.41 -16.07
C GLY A 107 -2.47 -6.37 -16.79
N GLU A 108 -3.78 -6.15 -16.74
CA GLU A 108 -4.78 -7.14 -17.15
C GLU A 108 -4.66 -7.54 -18.61
N GLN A 109 -4.73 -6.57 -19.51
CA GLN A 109 -4.56 -6.85 -20.94
C GLN A 109 -3.10 -7.08 -21.31
N LEU A 110 -2.18 -6.37 -20.61
CA LEU A 110 -0.75 -6.48 -20.89
C LEU A 110 -0.24 -7.92 -20.72
N ILE A 111 -0.67 -8.61 -19.66
CA ILE A 111 -0.19 -9.98 -19.39
C ILE A 111 -0.69 -10.97 -20.46
N LEU A 112 -1.90 -10.78 -20.97
CA LEU A 112 -2.45 -11.60 -22.07
C LEU A 112 -1.64 -11.38 -23.36
N ASP A 113 -1.44 -10.10 -23.75
CA ASP A 113 -0.67 -9.76 -24.94
C ASP A 113 0.79 -10.24 -24.85
N LEU A 114 1.37 -10.21 -23.64
CA LEU A 114 2.73 -10.69 -23.41
C LEU A 114 2.82 -12.21 -23.55
N LEU A 115 1.87 -12.97 -23.00
CA LEU A 115 1.86 -14.43 -23.10
C LEU A 115 1.70 -14.91 -24.56
N GLU A 116 0.89 -14.22 -25.35
CA GLU A 116 0.75 -14.53 -26.77
C GLU A 116 2.03 -14.24 -27.59
N ARG A 117 2.95 -13.42 -27.05
CA ARG A 117 4.13 -12.90 -27.75
C ARG A 117 5.42 -12.99 -26.96
N LEU A 118 5.57 -14.03 -26.14
CA LEU A 118 6.75 -14.20 -25.28
C LEU A 118 8.08 -14.24 -26.05
N ASP A 119 8.08 -14.72 -27.29
CA ASP A 119 9.26 -14.82 -28.16
C ASP A 119 9.47 -13.59 -29.04
N ASP A 120 8.44 -12.79 -29.25
CA ASP A 120 8.48 -11.54 -30.03
C ASP A 120 7.67 -10.43 -29.36
N PRO A 121 8.19 -9.84 -28.27
CA PRO A 121 7.48 -8.81 -27.50
C PRO A 121 7.53 -7.42 -28.13
N ASP A 122 8.13 -7.23 -29.30
CA ASP A 122 8.28 -5.93 -29.98
C ASP A 122 6.95 -5.17 -30.11
N ALA A 123 5.86 -5.91 -30.38
CA ALA A 123 4.53 -5.32 -30.57
C ALA A 123 3.72 -5.20 -29.27
N VAL A 124 4.25 -5.62 -28.11
CA VAL A 124 3.51 -5.58 -26.85
C VAL A 124 3.68 -4.21 -26.20
N ALA A 125 2.66 -3.36 -26.33
CA ALA A 125 2.66 -2.05 -25.68
C ALA A 125 2.81 -2.18 -24.16
N GLY A 126 3.60 -1.29 -23.54
CA GLY A 126 3.85 -1.28 -22.10
C GLY A 126 4.96 -2.20 -21.63
N VAL A 127 5.65 -2.93 -22.51
CA VAL A 127 6.77 -3.79 -22.11
C VAL A 127 8.11 -3.06 -22.31
N THR A 128 8.99 -3.22 -21.33
CA THR A 128 10.42 -2.91 -21.43
C THR A 128 11.19 -4.22 -21.37
N TRP A 129 12.07 -4.46 -22.32
CA TRP A 129 12.79 -5.73 -22.48
C TRP A 129 14.16 -5.52 -23.11
N GLU A 130 14.90 -6.58 -23.38
CA GLU A 130 16.22 -6.51 -23.99
C GLU A 130 16.19 -7.10 -25.38
N LYS A 131 16.66 -6.35 -26.36
CA LYS A 131 16.84 -6.76 -27.75
C LYS A 131 18.29 -6.49 -28.18
N ASP A 132 18.98 -7.49 -28.64
CA ASP A 132 20.37 -7.38 -29.12
C ASP A 132 21.32 -6.67 -28.13
N GLY A 133 21.18 -6.99 -26.82
CA GLY A 133 21.97 -6.40 -25.74
C GLY A 133 21.61 -4.95 -25.39
N ARG A 134 20.49 -4.43 -25.88
CA ARG A 134 20.00 -3.08 -25.60
C ARG A 134 18.63 -3.11 -24.94
N THR A 135 18.43 -2.26 -23.96
CA THR A 135 17.11 -2.05 -23.38
C THR A 135 16.20 -1.32 -24.38
N VAL A 136 15.06 -1.92 -24.66
CA VAL A 136 14.03 -1.38 -25.55
C VAL A 136 12.77 -1.09 -24.71
N HIS A 137 12.22 0.10 -24.89
CA HIS A 137 10.95 0.51 -24.29
C HIS A 137 9.88 0.57 -25.39
N ASN A 138 8.98 -0.40 -25.42
CA ASN A 138 7.84 -0.32 -26.32
C ASN A 138 6.94 0.88 -25.93
N PRO A 139 6.10 1.40 -26.84
CA PRO A 139 5.18 2.47 -26.50
C PRO A 139 4.36 2.18 -25.24
N ASN A 140 4.04 3.22 -24.48
CA ASN A 140 3.16 3.05 -23.33
C ASN A 140 1.79 2.56 -23.78
N ARG A 141 1.16 1.76 -22.94
CA ARG A 141 -0.22 1.35 -23.14
C ARG A 141 -1.17 2.47 -22.73
N GLU A 142 -2.25 2.64 -23.48
CA GLU A 142 -3.32 3.51 -23.01
C GLU A 142 -3.96 2.95 -21.74
N LEU A 143 -4.32 3.85 -20.84
CA LEU A 143 -5.00 3.47 -19.61
C LEU A 143 -6.41 2.94 -19.92
N ASP A 144 -6.71 1.75 -19.42
CA ASP A 144 -8.01 1.12 -19.60
C ASP A 144 -9.12 1.92 -18.91
N ARG A 145 -10.13 2.31 -19.67
CA ARG A 145 -11.31 3.03 -19.17
C ARG A 145 -12.47 2.12 -18.85
N ALA A 146 -12.50 0.93 -19.43
CA ALA A 146 -13.58 -0.04 -19.30
C ALA A 146 -13.30 -1.06 -18.20
N LEU A 147 -13.12 -0.61 -16.94
CA LEU A 147 -12.72 -1.47 -15.83
C LEU A 147 -13.72 -2.60 -15.53
N ASP A 148 -14.98 -2.46 -15.92
CA ASP A 148 -16.03 -3.48 -15.73
C ASP A 148 -15.86 -4.72 -16.63
N GLN A 149 -15.03 -4.66 -17.67
CA GLN A 149 -14.77 -5.81 -18.53
C GLN A 149 -13.94 -6.91 -17.84
N TRP A 150 -13.23 -6.54 -16.75
CA TRP A 150 -12.37 -7.48 -16.05
C TRP A 150 -13.14 -8.33 -15.04
N PRO A 151 -12.80 -9.60 -14.87
CA PRO A 151 -13.41 -10.45 -13.86
C PRO A 151 -13.10 -9.94 -12.46
N PHE A 152 -13.90 -10.37 -11.49
CA PHE A 152 -13.57 -10.13 -10.09
C PHE A 152 -12.25 -10.84 -9.72
N PRO A 153 -11.45 -10.24 -8.83
CA PRO A 153 -10.19 -10.85 -8.39
C PRO A 153 -10.37 -12.28 -7.87
N ASP A 154 -9.45 -13.15 -8.23
CA ASP A 154 -9.42 -14.56 -7.80
C ASP A 154 -9.03 -14.67 -6.33
N ARG A 155 -10.01 -14.80 -5.46
CA ARG A 155 -9.83 -14.90 -4.01
C ARG A 155 -9.80 -16.32 -3.49
N GLU A 156 -10.11 -17.29 -4.34
CA GLU A 156 -10.22 -18.69 -3.93
C GLU A 156 -8.90 -19.45 -4.08
N SER A 157 -8.03 -19.00 -4.98
CA SER A 157 -6.76 -19.67 -5.29
C SER A 157 -5.58 -19.27 -4.41
N LEU A 158 -5.75 -18.27 -3.57
CA LEU A 158 -4.71 -17.82 -2.63
C LEU A 158 -5.17 -18.11 -1.19
N PRO A 159 -4.43 -18.91 -0.41
CA PRO A 159 -4.76 -19.11 1.00
C PRO A 159 -4.59 -17.79 1.74
N LEU A 160 -5.68 -17.22 2.21
CA LEU A 160 -5.71 -15.91 2.89
C LEU A 160 -5.85 -16.04 4.41
N ASP A 161 -5.86 -17.25 4.95
CA ASP A 161 -6.05 -17.52 6.39
C ASP A 161 -5.02 -16.81 7.26
N PHE A 162 -3.81 -16.60 6.74
CA PHE A 162 -2.78 -15.83 7.44
C PHE A 162 -3.12 -14.33 7.57
N VAL A 163 -3.89 -13.76 6.64
CA VAL A 163 -4.32 -12.35 6.68
C VAL A 163 -5.26 -12.13 7.86
N GLU A 164 -6.08 -13.13 8.17
CA GLU A 164 -7.02 -13.10 9.30
C GLU A 164 -6.29 -13.11 10.66
N SER A 165 -5.09 -13.69 10.71
CA SER A 165 -4.26 -13.79 11.91
C SER A 165 -3.27 -12.65 12.11
N MET A 166 -3.08 -11.77 11.12
CA MET A 166 -2.11 -10.68 11.22
C MET A 166 -2.60 -9.53 12.11
N PRO A 167 -1.76 -9.03 13.04
CA PRO A 167 -2.03 -7.79 13.73
C PRO A 167 -2.03 -6.65 12.69
N LEU A 168 -3.21 -6.14 12.39
CA LEU A 168 -3.38 -5.06 11.43
C LEU A 168 -2.75 -3.78 11.97
N ASP A 169 -1.74 -3.26 11.26
CA ASP A 169 -1.30 -1.85 11.39
C ASP A 169 -2.39 -0.89 10.88
N VAL A 170 -3.35 -1.40 10.13
CA VAL A 170 -4.60 -0.72 9.85
C VAL A 170 -5.44 -0.82 11.12
N PRO A 171 -5.98 0.29 11.61
CA PRO A 171 -6.86 0.27 12.78
C PRO A 171 -7.79 -0.91 12.64
N ALA A 172 -7.96 -1.67 13.70
CA ALA A 172 -8.82 -2.86 13.76
C ALA A 172 -10.30 -2.47 13.58
N VAL A 173 -10.56 -2.10 12.39
CA VAL A 173 -11.56 -1.21 11.93
C VAL A 173 -12.71 -1.96 11.37
N LEU A 174 -12.34 -2.90 10.66
CA LEU A 174 -13.23 -3.87 10.12
C LEU A 174 -13.28 -4.94 11.20
N SER A 175 -14.46 -5.33 11.64
CA SER A 175 -14.63 -6.46 12.53
C SER A 175 -13.69 -7.55 12.03
N MET A 176 -13.00 -8.26 12.92
CA MET A 176 -12.08 -9.35 12.56
C MET A 176 -12.80 -10.55 11.91
N GLU A 177 -13.96 -10.31 11.34
CA GLU A 177 -14.62 -11.20 10.41
C GLU A 177 -13.77 -11.28 9.13
N ARG A 178 -13.85 -12.41 8.45
CA ARG A 178 -13.15 -12.68 7.20
C ARG A 178 -13.21 -11.47 6.26
N PHE A 179 -12.10 -10.79 6.06
CA PHE A 179 -12.04 -9.56 5.28
C PHE A 179 -11.23 -9.73 4.00
N THR A 180 -11.50 -8.88 3.01
CA THR A 180 -10.72 -8.77 1.77
C THR A 180 -10.60 -7.32 1.32
N THR A 181 -9.84 -7.10 0.25
CA THR A 181 -9.74 -5.81 -0.43
C THR A 181 -10.59 -5.79 -1.69
N MET A 182 -11.00 -4.59 -2.08
CA MET A 182 -11.66 -4.31 -3.35
C MET A 182 -11.10 -3.03 -3.94
N GLN A 183 -10.86 -3.01 -5.25
CA GLN A 183 -10.51 -1.81 -5.98
C GLN A 183 -11.69 -1.39 -6.86
N THR A 184 -12.30 -0.26 -6.52
CA THR A 184 -13.49 0.24 -7.24
C THR A 184 -13.15 1.36 -8.20
N SER A 185 -12.00 2.00 -8.02
CA SER A 185 -11.46 3.03 -8.91
C SER A 185 -9.93 3.04 -8.88
N ARG A 186 -9.33 3.64 -9.90
CA ARG A 186 -7.88 3.80 -10.06
C ARG A 186 -7.55 5.24 -10.38
N GLY A 187 -6.48 5.73 -9.73
CA GLY A 187 -5.94 7.06 -9.97
C GLY A 187 -6.53 8.14 -9.08
N CYS A 188 -5.84 9.25 -9.11
CA CYS A 188 -6.18 10.47 -8.40
C CYS A 188 -5.75 11.67 -9.26
N PRO A 189 -6.62 12.66 -9.51
CA PRO A 189 -6.27 13.81 -10.38
C PRO A 189 -5.46 14.90 -9.68
N TRP A 190 -5.24 14.79 -8.36
CA TRP A 190 -4.59 15.83 -7.57
C TRP A 190 -3.06 15.79 -7.71
N PRO A 191 -2.41 16.97 -7.89
CA PRO A 191 -0.98 17.04 -8.20
C PRO A 191 -0.10 17.12 -6.95
N CYS A 192 -0.38 16.35 -5.89
CA CYS A 192 0.44 16.34 -4.68
C CYS A 192 1.89 15.98 -5.02
N VAL A 193 2.86 16.83 -4.63
CA VAL A 193 4.25 16.73 -5.10
C VAL A 193 5.00 15.49 -4.66
N PHE A 194 4.55 14.83 -3.59
CA PHE A 194 5.16 13.64 -3.01
C PHE A 194 4.56 12.32 -3.51
N CYS A 195 3.41 12.39 -4.21
CA CYS A 195 2.62 11.22 -4.58
C CYS A 195 2.95 10.75 -6.00
N ASP A 196 3.10 9.45 -6.17
CA ASP A 196 3.36 8.78 -7.45
C ASP A 196 2.08 8.38 -8.20
N ILE A 197 0.93 8.34 -7.53
CA ILE A 197 -0.34 7.95 -8.11
C ILE A 197 -0.75 8.79 -9.34
N PRO A 198 -0.65 10.14 -9.31
CA PRO A 198 -0.95 10.94 -10.50
C PRO A 198 -0.01 10.66 -11.67
N ILE A 199 1.24 10.25 -11.38
CA ILE A 199 2.22 9.93 -12.43
C ILE A 199 1.85 8.59 -13.06
N PHE A 200 1.60 7.57 -12.24
CA PHE A 200 1.21 6.23 -12.69
C PHE A 200 -0.09 6.25 -13.51
N ASN A 201 -1.06 7.08 -13.12
CA ASN A 201 -2.37 7.18 -13.75
C ASN A 201 -2.49 8.38 -14.72
N GLU A 202 -1.39 9.05 -15.09
CA GLU A 202 -1.39 10.22 -16.00
C GLU A 202 -2.36 11.33 -15.56
N GLY A 203 -2.53 11.53 -14.24
CA GLY A 203 -3.48 12.48 -13.67
C GLY A 203 -4.96 12.12 -13.92
N LYS A 204 -5.24 10.91 -14.42
CA LYS A 204 -6.61 10.45 -14.70
C LYS A 204 -7.17 9.65 -13.54
N TRP A 205 -8.46 9.74 -13.35
CA TRP A 205 -9.24 8.89 -12.47
C TRP A 205 -10.22 8.07 -13.30
N ARG A 206 -10.31 6.78 -13.03
CA ARG A 206 -11.11 5.80 -13.75
C ARG A 206 -11.85 4.93 -12.74
N SER A 207 -13.09 4.57 -13.01
CA SER A 207 -13.86 3.78 -12.04
C SER A 207 -14.68 2.69 -12.71
N ARG A 208 -14.94 1.69 -11.93
CA ARG A 208 -15.95 0.67 -12.21
C ARG A 208 -17.34 1.28 -12.00
N SER A 209 -18.34 0.78 -12.71
CA SER A 209 -19.72 1.19 -12.53
C SER A 209 -20.24 0.83 -11.13
N PRO A 210 -21.24 1.57 -10.61
CA PRO A 210 -21.88 1.21 -9.35
C PRO A 210 -22.42 -0.22 -9.33
N GLN A 211 -23.02 -0.66 -10.45
CA GLN A 211 -23.57 -2.01 -10.58
C GLN A 211 -22.48 -3.08 -10.44
N HIS A 212 -21.35 -2.92 -11.13
CA HIS A 212 -20.24 -3.87 -11.07
C HIS A 212 -19.63 -3.97 -9.66
N VAL A 213 -19.58 -2.84 -8.91
CA VAL A 213 -19.14 -2.83 -7.51
C VAL A 213 -20.13 -3.58 -6.62
N VAL A 214 -21.44 -3.34 -6.80
CA VAL A 214 -22.50 -4.04 -6.04
C VAL A 214 -22.50 -5.53 -6.34
N ASP A 215 -22.27 -5.93 -7.58
CA ASP A 215 -22.22 -7.34 -7.96
C ASP A 215 -21.00 -8.06 -7.35
N GLU A 216 -19.86 -7.37 -7.21
CA GLU A 216 -18.73 -7.92 -6.47
C GLU A 216 -19.04 -8.04 -4.97
N PHE A 217 -19.74 -7.11 -4.36
CA PHE A 217 -20.20 -7.25 -2.98
C PHE A 217 -21.09 -8.49 -2.78
N LYS A 218 -22.05 -8.74 -3.71
CA LYS A 218 -22.88 -9.95 -3.67
C LYS A 218 -22.03 -11.22 -3.75
N HIS A 219 -21.06 -11.22 -4.68
CA HIS A 219 -20.12 -12.31 -4.83
C HIS A 219 -19.31 -12.55 -3.53
N LEU A 220 -18.78 -11.48 -2.92
CA LEU A 220 -18.06 -11.58 -1.66
C LEU A 220 -18.93 -12.08 -0.50
N GLN A 221 -20.19 -11.63 -0.44
CA GLN A 221 -21.14 -12.13 0.54
C GLN A 221 -21.41 -13.64 0.37
N SER A 222 -21.52 -14.11 -0.87
CA SER A 222 -21.68 -15.57 -1.16
C SER A 222 -20.45 -16.39 -0.78
N LEU A 223 -19.26 -15.80 -0.79
CA LEU A 223 -18.01 -16.40 -0.32
C LEU A 223 -17.81 -16.31 1.20
N GLY A 224 -18.75 -15.69 1.93
CA GLY A 224 -18.72 -15.56 3.38
C GLY A 224 -17.79 -14.46 3.91
N TYR A 225 -17.45 -13.45 3.10
CA TYR A 225 -16.74 -12.26 3.59
C TYR A 225 -17.67 -11.35 4.36
N GLY A 226 -17.24 -10.91 5.55
CA GLY A 226 -17.96 -9.98 6.41
C GLY A 226 -17.46 -8.55 6.32
N ALA A 227 -16.29 -8.34 5.73
CA ALA A 227 -15.68 -7.02 5.62
C ALA A 227 -14.88 -6.82 4.34
N VAL A 228 -14.88 -5.57 3.84
CA VAL A 228 -14.14 -5.13 2.64
C VAL A 228 -13.45 -3.82 2.89
N TYR A 229 -12.19 -3.72 2.51
CA TYR A 229 -11.47 -2.47 2.47
C TYR A 229 -11.23 -2.03 1.02
N PHE A 230 -11.68 -0.80 0.68
CA PHE A 230 -11.41 -0.24 -0.64
C PHE A 230 -9.99 0.30 -0.70
N VAL A 231 -9.20 -0.26 -1.60
CA VAL A 231 -7.82 0.17 -1.89
C VAL A 231 -7.76 1.20 -3.03
N ASP A 232 -8.82 1.98 -3.17
CA ASP A 232 -8.91 3.06 -4.14
C ASP A 232 -7.98 4.22 -3.74
N ASP A 233 -7.27 4.79 -4.70
CA ASP A 233 -6.44 5.99 -4.47
C ASP A 233 -7.28 7.21 -4.03
N HIS A 234 -8.54 7.26 -4.46
CA HIS A 234 -9.50 8.28 -4.05
C HIS A 234 -10.95 7.85 -4.32
N PHE A 235 -11.59 7.24 -3.34
CA PHE A 235 -12.98 6.77 -3.46
C PHE A 235 -14.00 7.92 -3.56
N LEU A 236 -13.79 9.01 -2.82
CA LEU A 236 -14.78 10.09 -2.60
C LEU A 236 -14.88 11.11 -3.76
N LEU A 237 -14.46 10.77 -4.98
CA LEU A 237 -14.37 11.75 -6.08
C LEU A 237 -15.72 12.03 -6.76
N GLN A 238 -16.57 11.02 -6.94
CA GLN A 238 -17.85 11.14 -7.67
C GLN A 238 -19.07 10.89 -6.77
N PRO A 239 -19.73 11.94 -6.26
CA PRO A 239 -20.88 11.78 -5.36
C PRO A 239 -22.01 10.90 -5.90
N LYS A 240 -22.44 11.10 -7.15
CA LYS A 240 -23.51 10.29 -7.78
C LYS A 240 -23.18 8.79 -7.83
N ARG A 241 -21.91 8.45 -8.05
CA ARG A 241 -21.44 7.07 -8.05
C ARG A 241 -21.52 6.47 -6.64
N ILE A 242 -21.09 7.21 -5.62
CA ILE A 242 -21.13 6.79 -4.22
C ILE A 242 -22.58 6.56 -3.78
N GLU A 243 -23.47 7.50 -4.11
CA GLU A 243 -24.90 7.39 -3.83
C GLU A 243 -25.50 6.12 -4.45
N ALA A 244 -25.19 5.83 -5.72
CA ALA A 244 -25.67 4.63 -6.42
C ALA A 244 -25.11 3.34 -5.81
N ILE A 245 -23.83 3.30 -5.39
CA ILE A 245 -23.24 2.15 -4.67
C ILE A 245 -23.96 1.95 -3.33
N CYS A 246 -24.13 2.99 -2.52
CA CYS A 246 -24.81 2.89 -1.23
C CYS A 246 -26.26 2.43 -1.38
N LYS A 247 -26.97 2.94 -2.39
CA LYS A 247 -28.32 2.49 -2.71
C LYS A 247 -28.32 1.01 -3.09
N GLY A 248 -27.43 0.59 -3.98
CA GLY A 248 -27.32 -0.80 -4.42
C GLY A 248 -26.98 -1.77 -3.27
N ILE A 249 -26.13 -1.38 -2.33
CA ILE A 249 -25.82 -2.16 -1.12
C ILE A 249 -27.09 -2.37 -0.28
N ASN A 250 -27.83 -1.28 -0.02
CA ASN A 250 -29.08 -1.37 0.78
C ASN A 250 -30.17 -2.15 0.06
N ASP A 251 -30.41 -1.90 -1.24
CA ASP A 251 -31.49 -2.54 -2.01
C ASP A 251 -31.29 -4.07 -2.15
N ASN A 252 -30.05 -4.52 -2.11
CA ASN A 252 -29.71 -5.95 -2.19
C ASN A 252 -29.39 -6.58 -0.83
N GLU A 253 -29.70 -5.90 0.28
CA GLU A 253 -29.53 -6.40 1.65
C GLU A 253 -28.10 -6.93 1.91
N ILE A 254 -27.09 -6.27 1.33
CA ILE A 254 -25.69 -6.65 1.50
C ILE A 254 -25.26 -6.26 2.91
N ASN A 255 -24.82 -7.25 3.69
CA ASN A 255 -24.42 -7.06 5.08
C ASN A 255 -22.89 -7.18 5.26
N ILE A 256 -22.13 -6.57 4.37
CA ILE A 256 -20.68 -6.48 4.46
C ILE A 256 -20.29 -5.10 4.99
N GLN A 257 -19.48 -5.07 6.03
CA GLN A 257 -18.89 -3.82 6.50
C GLN A 257 -17.77 -3.37 5.55
N TRP A 258 -17.64 -2.07 5.33
CA TRP A 258 -16.58 -1.58 4.46
C TRP A 258 -15.93 -0.29 4.96
N GLY A 259 -14.74 -0.03 4.45
CA GLY A 259 -13.99 1.19 4.68
C GLY A 259 -13.31 1.68 3.43
N CYS A 260 -13.02 2.99 3.37
CA CYS A 260 -12.38 3.61 2.23
C CYS A 260 -11.49 4.78 2.63
N GLU A 261 -10.68 5.22 1.66
CA GLU A 261 -9.84 6.41 1.75
C GLU A 261 -10.38 7.55 0.89
N GLY A 262 -10.11 8.77 1.31
CA GLY A 262 -10.49 9.94 0.57
C GLY A 262 -9.82 11.21 1.04
N ARG A 263 -10.07 12.28 0.30
CA ARG A 263 -9.63 13.63 0.64
C ARG A 263 -10.71 14.35 1.46
N VAL A 264 -10.28 15.24 2.33
CA VAL A 264 -11.19 16.03 3.19
C VAL A 264 -11.99 17.08 2.43
N ASP A 265 -11.47 17.57 1.29
CA ASP A 265 -12.10 18.57 0.42
C ASP A 265 -13.11 17.97 -0.57
N SER A 266 -13.47 16.69 -0.39
CA SER A 266 -14.45 16.02 -1.23
C SER A 266 -15.83 16.66 -1.12
N THR A 267 -16.48 16.84 -2.26
CA THR A 267 -17.88 17.28 -2.36
C THR A 267 -18.89 16.22 -1.93
N ALA A 268 -18.42 14.99 -1.68
CA ALA A 268 -19.25 13.85 -1.25
C ALA A 268 -19.54 13.81 0.25
N GLN A 269 -19.12 14.79 1.06
CA GLN A 269 -19.32 14.77 2.51
C GLN A 269 -20.81 14.67 2.93
N HIS A 270 -21.71 15.23 2.14
CA HIS A 270 -23.17 15.14 2.38
C HIS A 270 -23.69 13.70 2.29
N LEU A 271 -22.93 12.78 1.69
CA LEU A 271 -23.28 11.35 1.56
C LEU A 271 -22.77 10.49 2.73
N PHE A 272 -22.00 11.02 3.66
CA PHE A 272 -21.50 10.24 4.79
C PHE A 272 -22.62 9.54 5.59
N PRO A 273 -23.81 10.16 5.83
CA PRO A 273 -24.91 9.43 6.44
C PRO A 273 -25.42 8.24 5.61
N ALA A 274 -25.51 8.40 4.28
CA ALA A 274 -25.89 7.30 3.39
C ALA A 274 -24.83 6.19 3.36
N MET A 275 -23.55 6.55 3.36
CA MET A 275 -22.43 5.59 3.48
C MET A 275 -22.51 4.83 4.81
N ALA A 276 -22.73 5.51 5.93
CA ALA A 276 -22.86 4.87 7.24
C ALA A 276 -24.04 3.88 7.30
N LYS A 277 -25.18 4.26 6.67
CA LYS A 277 -26.35 3.38 6.52
C LYS A 277 -26.05 2.16 5.65
N ALA A 278 -25.24 2.33 4.61
CA ALA A 278 -24.78 1.26 3.73
C ALA A 278 -23.55 0.50 4.29
N HIS A 279 -23.39 0.44 5.60
CA HIS A 279 -22.35 -0.29 6.32
C HIS A 279 -20.91 0.23 6.17
N CYS A 280 -20.69 1.47 5.70
CA CYS A 280 -19.39 2.11 5.82
C CYS A 280 -19.07 2.32 7.31
N ARG A 281 -18.05 1.65 7.81
CA ARG A 281 -17.63 1.74 9.21
C ARG A 281 -16.37 2.57 9.40
N THR A 282 -15.59 2.70 8.34
CA THR A 282 -14.30 3.40 8.38
C THR A 282 -14.14 4.37 7.24
N LEU A 283 -13.66 5.54 7.60
CA LEU A 283 -13.26 6.56 6.64
C LEU A 283 -11.87 7.08 7.03
N MET A 284 -10.94 7.00 6.08
CA MET A 284 -9.58 7.44 6.29
C MET A 284 -9.28 8.68 5.43
N PHE A 285 -8.65 9.67 6.03
CA PHE A 285 -8.31 10.92 5.37
C PHE A 285 -6.80 11.13 5.30
N GLY A 286 -6.29 11.42 4.10
CA GLY A 286 -4.95 11.98 3.93
C GLY A 286 -4.96 13.44 4.38
N ILE A 287 -4.54 13.71 5.61
CA ILE A 287 -4.48 15.06 6.21
C ILE A 287 -3.11 15.68 5.98
N GLU A 288 -2.06 14.88 6.10
CA GLU A 288 -0.64 15.13 5.93
C GLU A 288 -0.06 16.07 6.99
N SER A 289 -0.59 17.29 7.19
CA SER A 289 -0.05 18.26 8.14
C SER A 289 -1.12 19.10 8.83
N GLY A 290 -0.82 19.60 10.02
CA GLY A 290 -1.56 20.63 10.74
C GLY A 290 -0.96 22.04 10.56
N SER A 291 -0.02 22.20 9.65
CA SER A 291 0.53 23.50 9.22
C SER A 291 0.05 23.81 7.80
N GLN A 292 -0.67 24.92 7.62
CA GLN A 292 -1.14 25.35 6.30
C GLN A 292 0.04 25.57 5.34
N LYS A 293 1.12 26.16 5.81
CA LYS A 293 2.37 26.33 5.04
C LYS A 293 2.87 25.00 4.47
N VAL A 294 2.83 23.92 5.25
CA VAL A 294 3.27 22.60 4.81
C VAL A 294 2.27 22.00 3.80
N LEU A 295 0.96 22.15 4.02
CA LEU A 295 -0.06 21.70 3.08
C LEU A 295 0.08 22.38 1.72
N ASP A 296 0.32 23.70 1.71
CA ASP A 296 0.53 24.48 0.49
C ASP A 296 1.82 24.03 -0.22
N ARG A 297 2.89 23.78 0.54
CA ARG A 297 4.17 23.29 0.02
C ARG A 297 4.03 21.91 -0.65
N LEU A 298 3.19 21.05 -0.10
CA LEU A 298 2.89 19.72 -0.64
C LEU A 298 1.90 19.74 -1.81
N LYS A 299 1.35 20.90 -2.16
CA LYS A 299 0.25 21.08 -3.13
C LYS A 299 -0.94 20.18 -2.79
N LYS A 300 -1.28 20.16 -1.48
CA LYS A 300 -2.41 19.36 -1.01
C LYS A 300 -3.74 20.04 -1.31
N ASP A 301 -3.74 21.37 -1.50
CA ASP A 301 -4.92 22.21 -1.81
C ASP A 301 -6.09 21.98 -0.82
N GLN A 302 -5.76 21.88 0.47
CA GLN A 302 -6.72 21.69 1.57
C GLN A 302 -6.44 22.71 2.66
N THR A 303 -7.51 23.19 3.33
CA THR A 303 -7.37 24.06 4.50
C THR A 303 -7.60 23.29 5.80
N LEU A 304 -7.07 23.83 6.91
CA LEU A 304 -7.25 23.24 8.24
C LEU A 304 -8.74 23.19 8.63
N GLU A 305 -9.53 24.17 8.21
CA GLU A 305 -10.98 24.24 8.43
C GLU A 305 -11.72 23.13 7.66
N GLN A 306 -11.33 22.87 6.40
CA GLN A 306 -11.89 21.78 5.61
C GLN A 306 -11.60 20.43 6.27
N ILE A 307 -10.38 20.24 6.80
CA ILE A 307 -9.99 19.03 7.50
C ILE A 307 -10.87 18.82 8.75
N GLU A 308 -10.99 19.85 9.59
CA GLU A 308 -11.82 19.79 10.80
C GLU A 308 -13.30 19.53 10.45
N GLY A 309 -13.82 20.23 9.45
CA GLY A 309 -15.18 20.04 8.95
C GLY A 309 -15.46 18.62 8.49
N ALA A 310 -14.58 18.04 7.66
CA ALA A 310 -14.74 16.68 7.14
C ALA A 310 -14.72 15.62 8.24
N VAL A 311 -13.79 15.74 9.20
CA VAL A 311 -13.72 14.83 10.35
C VAL A 311 -14.99 14.92 11.21
N ASN A 312 -15.48 16.14 11.47
CA ASN A 312 -16.71 16.33 12.24
C ASN A 312 -17.93 15.78 11.50
N ASN A 313 -18.06 16.03 10.19
CA ASN A 313 -19.16 15.52 9.37
C ASN A 313 -19.18 13.98 9.35
N ALA A 314 -18.01 13.32 9.20
CA ALA A 314 -17.91 11.87 9.26
C ALA A 314 -18.36 11.31 10.63
N LYS A 315 -17.95 11.96 11.73
CA LYS A 315 -18.37 11.54 13.09
C LYS A 315 -19.87 11.77 13.34
N GLN A 316 -20.43 12.88 12.88
CA GLN A 316 -21.86 13.18 12.99
C GLN A 316 -22.70 12.20 12.15
N ALA A 317 -22.22 11.79 11.00
CA ALA A 317 -22.86 10.80 10.13
C ALA A 317 -22.88 9.38 10.71
N GLY A 318 -22.18 9.12 11.82
CA GLY A 318 -22.17 7.82 12.47
C GLY A 318 -21.06 6.89 11.94
N ILE A 319 -20.09 7.39 11.18
CA ILE A 319 -18.88 6.62 10.83
C ILE A 319 -18.18 6.22 12.12
N GLN A 320 -17.99 4.92 12.32
CA GLN A 320 -17.50 4.38 13.59
C GLN A 320 -16.05 4.75 13.85
N ILE A 321 -15.21 4.68 12.80
CA ILE A 321 -13.79 4.99 12.86
C ILE A 321 -13.43 6.01 11.78
N VAL A 322 -12.92 7.13 12.23
CA VAL A 322 -12.32 8.15 11.38
C VAL A 322 -10.83 8.17 11.65
N HIS A 323 -10.04 7.86 10.62
CA HIS A 323 -8.58 7.82 10.68
C HIS A 323 -7.97 9.01 9.96
N GLY A 324 -6.87 9.54 10.49
CA GLY A 324 -6.07 10.57 9.84
C GLY A 324 -4.64 10.10 9.55
N PHE A 325 -4.23 10.20 8.29
CA PHE A 325 -2.82 10.02 7.91
C PHE A 325 -2.12 11.37 7.99
N PHE A 326 -0.95 11.37 8.63
CA PHE A 326 -0.07 12.51 8.74
C PHE A 326 1.34 12.12 8.30
N VAL A 327 2.04 13.08 7.71
CA VAL A 327 3.42 12.94 7.28
C VAL A 327 4.26 13.99 7.99
N VAL A 328 5.38 13.58 8.56
CA VAL A 328 6.37 14.46 9.20
C VAL A 328 7.71 14.34 8.47
N GLY A 329 8.51 15.38 8.55
CA GLY A 329 9.74 15.47 7.80
C GLY A 329 9.50 15.92 6.36
N ASN A 330 8.54 16.83 6.18
CA ASN A 330 8.22 17.41 4.87
C ASN A 330 9.30 18.42 4.43
N PRO A 331 9.39 18.71 3.12
CA PRO A 331 10.29 19.74 2.63
C PRO A 331 10.01 21.09 3.32
N ASP A 332 11.08 21.73 3.77
CA ASP A 332 11.05 23.04 4.40
C ASP A 332 10.18 23.12 5.69
N GLU A 333 9.82 21.97 6.27
CA GLU A 333 9.10 21.84 7.54
C GLU A 333 10.00 22.19 8.72
N THR A 334 9.53 23.01 9.64
CA THR A 334 10.23 23.32 10.87
C THR A 334 9.75 22.47 12.04
N VAL A 335 10.47 22.54 13.17
CA VAL A 335 10.04 21.86 14.42
C VAL A 335 8.69 22.41 14.89
N GLU A 336 8.45 23.70 14.71
CA GLU A 336 7.19 24.37 15.04
C GLU A 336 6.04 23.87 14.17
N ASP A 337 6.26 23.69 12.85
CA ASP A 337 5.28 23.10 11.93
C ASP A 337 4.91 21.66 12.35
N MET A 338 5.93 20.84 12.73
CA MET A 338 5.69 19.50 13.23
C MET A 338 4.85 19.51 14.52
N ARG A 339 5.18 20.39 15.46
CA ARG A 339 4.42 20.53 16.71
C ARG A 339 3.00 21.00 16.47
N ALA A 340 2.80 21.96 15.56
CA ALA A 340 1.47 22.40 15.14
C ALA A 340 0.65 21.24 14.56
N THR A 341 1.28 20.33 13.81
CA THR A 341 0.64 19.13 13.27
C THR A 341 0.13 18.20 14.38
N PHE A 342 0.92 17.95 15.41
CA PHE A 342 0.47 17.14 16.56
C PHE A 342 -0.63 17.82 17.37
N ASP A 343 -0.54 19.14 17.57
CA ASP A 343 -1.54 19.93 18.28
C ASP A 343 -2.88 19.97 17.53
N PHE A 344 -2.81 20.10 16.21
CA PHE A 344 -3.99 20.00 15.36
C PHE A 344 -4.63 18.62 15.41
N ALA A 345 -3.86 17.56 15.23
CA ALA A 345 -4.35 16.17 15.34
C ALA A 345 -4.98 15.87 16.70
N ALA A 346 -4.47 16.46 17.78
CA ALA A 346 -5.05 16.33 19.11
C ALA A 346 -6.47 16.91 19.21
N LYS A 347 -6.72 18.04 18.56
CA LYS A 347 -8.03 18.73 18.56
C LYS A 347 -9.05 18.01 17.68
N LEU A 348 -8.61 17.37 16.60
CA LEU A 348 -9.51 16.63 15.69
C LEU A 348 -10.19 15.45 16.41
N ARG A 349 -11.44 15.16 16.05
CA ARG A 349 -12.22 14.02 16.59
C ARG A 349 -11.87 12.69 15.91
N LEU A 350 -10.61 12.51 15.56
CA LEU A 350 -10.09 11.25 15.01
C LEU A 350 -10.14 10.13 16.06
N ASP A 351 -10.52 8.94 15.64
CA ASP A 351 -10.44 7.72 16.45
C ASP A 351 -9.04 7.14 16.44
N THR A 352 -8.41 7.14 15.27
CA THR A 352 -7.05 6.65 15.06
C THR A 352 -6.26 7.59 14.18
N PHE A 353 -4.94 7.47 14.19
CA PHE A 353 -4.04 8.32 13.42
C PHE A 353 -2.74 7.58 13.11
N GLY A 354 -2.20 7.83 11.94
CA GLY A 354 -0.88 7.39 11.52
C GLY A 354 0.04 8.59 11.28
N PHE A 355 1.24 8.58 11.89
CA PHE A 355 2.28 9.58 11.62
C PHE A 355 3.47 8.89 10.98
N ASN A 356 3.60 9.06 9.67
CA ASN A 356 4.69 8.51 8.90
C ASN A 356 5.75 9.57 8.64
N ARG A 357 7.00 9.14 8.50
CA ARG A 357 8.04 10.00 7.95
C ARG A 357 7.88 10.06 6.44
N LEU A 358 8.11 11.25 5.85
CA LEU A 358 8.06 11.42 4.41
C LEU A 358 9.03 10.44 3.72
N CYS A 359 8.53 9.73 2.74
CA CYS A 359 9.31 8.96 1.80
C CYS A 359 9.23 9.64 0.44
N VAL A 360 10.38 10.00 -0.13
CA VAL A 360 10.44 10.66 -1.44
C VAL A 360 10.53 9.59 -2.52
N TYR A 361 9.46 9.36 -3.25
CA TYR A 361 9.42 8.34 -4.29
C TYR A 361 10.08 8.83 -5.57
N ARG A 362 10.90 7.95 -6.16
CA ARG A 362 11.56 8.23 -7.44
C ARG A 362 10.53 8.53 -8.54
N GLY A 363 10.81 9.56 -9.34
CA GLY A 363 9.93 10.00 -10.43
C GLY A 363 8.92 11.08 -10.02
N THR A 364 8.66 11.29 -8.73
CA THR A 364 7.75 12.34 -8.24
C THR A 364 8.29 13.75 -8.51
N PRO A 365 7.43 14.78 -8.54
CA PRO A 365 7.89 16.16 -8.62
C PRO A 365 8.88 16.53 -7.51
N LEU A 366 8.67 15.99 -6.30
CA LEU A 366 9.56 16.20 -5.17
C LEU A 366 10.94 15.55 -5.38
N TRP A 367 10.98 14.35 -5.97
CA TRP A 367 12.22 13.69 -6.35
C TRP A 367 13.02 14.52 -7.35
N LYS A 368 12.37 15.01 -8.39
CA LYS A 368 13.00 15.87 -9.41
C LYS A 368 13.54 17.17 -8.82
N GLU A 369 12.80 17.77 -7.90
CA GLU A 369 13.27 18.96 -7.16
C GLU A 369 14.54 18.63 -6.38
N TYR A 370 14.61 17.48 -5.71
CA TYR A 370 15.76 17.09 -4.90
C TYR A 370 17.01 16.81 -5.73
N ILE A 371 16.84 16.22 -6.92
CA ILE A 371 17.93 16.11 -7.90
C ILE A 371 18.42 17.52 -8.28
N GLY A 372 17.52 18.43 -8.63
CA GLY A 372 17.86 19.81 -9.01
C GLY A 372 18.54 20.60 -7.89
N ARG A 373 18.29 20.26 -6.62
CA ARG A 373 18.97 20.84 -5.44
C ARG A 373 20.27 20.15 -5.07
N GLY A 374 20.67 19.11 -5.78
CA GLY A 374 21.85 18.31 -5.48
C GLY A 374 21.75 17.47 -4.19
N LEU A 375 20.55 17.27 -3.68
CA LEU A 375 20.29 16.47 -2.45
C LEU A 375 20.26 14.98 -2.73
N VAL A 376 20.04 14.61 -3.98
CA VAL A 376 19.85 13.23 -4.45
C VAL A 376 20.58 13.04 -5.77
N ASP A 377 21.32 11.96 -5.88
CA ASP A 377 21.84 11.44 -7.15
C ASP A 377 20.91 10.30 -7.61
N ASP A 378 20.27 10.48 -8.77
CA ASP A 378 19.27 9.53 -9.29
C ASP A 378 19.85 8.13 -9.56
N ALA A 379 21.12 8.06 -9.94
CA ALA A 379 21.79 6.81 -10.24
C ALA A 379 22.32 6.07 -8.99
N ARG A 380 22.79 6.83 -7.99
CA ARG A 380 23.46 6.29 -6.81
C ARG A 380 22.58 6.19 -5.57
N ASP A 381 21.57 7.07 -5.43
CA ASP A 381 20.90 7.27 -4.16
C ASP A 381 19.51 6.63 -4.09
N TRP A 382 19.00 6.05 -5.18
CA TRP A 382 17.66 5.45 -5.21
C TRP A 382 17.44 4.41 -4.09
N TYR A 383 18.45 3.62 -3.74
CA TYR A 383 18.37 2.58 -2.71
C TYR A 383 18.32 3.15 -1.29
N LYS A 384 18.84 4.35 -1.06
CA LYS A 384 18.79 5.02 0.25
C LYS A 384 17.36 5.34 0.67
N TYR A 385 16.44 5.42 -0.27
CA TYR A 385 15.01 5.61 -0.03
C TYR A 385 14.29 4.32 0.37
N PHE A 386 14.98 3.21 0.29
CA PHE A 386 14.50 1.92 0.78
C PHE A 386 14.18 1.96 2.28
N LYS A 387 15.04 2.60 3.07
CA LYS A 387 14.77 2.94 4.45
C LYS A 387 14.51 4.44 4.48
N CYS A 388 13.25 4.88 4.65
CA CYS A 388 12.86 6.30 4.77
C CYS A 388 13.68 7.09 5.83
N SER A 389 14.65 6.47 6.47
CA SER A 389 15.54 6.99 7.49
C SER A 389 16.88 7.52 6.99
N GLU A 390 17.31 7.21 5.76
CA GLU A 390 18.68 7.49 5.33
C GLU A 390 18.83 8.80 4.56
N ILE A 391 17.76 9.33 3.99
CA ILE A 391 17.76 10.67 3.38
C ILE A 391 16.89 11.58 4.21
N ASP A 392 17.48 12.68 4.61
CA ASP A 392 16.76 13.78 5.25
C ASP A 392 16.14 14.65 4.17
N PRO A 393 14.84 14.47 3.86
CA PRO A 393 14.15 15.29 2.88
C PRO A 393 13.85 16.70 3.40
N THR A 394 14.17 16.94 4.66
CA THR A 394 13.96 18.21 5.33
C THR A 394 15.29 18.88 5.61
N CYS A 395 15.23 20.16 5.99
CA CYS A 395 16.35 20.86 6.60
C CYS A 395 16.64 20.38 8.03
N LEU A 396 15.84 19.41 8.56
CA LEU A 396 15.96 18.88 9.92
C LEU A 396 16.68 17.53 9.92
N PRO A 397 17.64 17.32 10.81
CA PRO A 397 18.28 16.01 10.98
C PRO A 397 17.29 14.91 11.37
N GLY A 398 17.44 13.71 10.83
CA GLY A 398 16.58 12.56 11.12
C GLY A 398 16.36 12.27 12.60
N PRO A 399 17.38 12.33 13.47
CA PRO A 399 17.20 12.20 14.92
C PRO A 399 16.26 13.25 15.52
N VAL A 400 16.27 14.50 15.02
CA VAL A 400 15.35 15.57 15.46
C VAL A 400 13.93 15.24 15.08
N ILE A 401 13.68 14.84 13.81
CA ILE A 401 12.35 14.43 13.34
C ILE A 401 11.81 13.27 14.20
N ASN A 402 12.63 12.27 14.46
CA ASN A 402 12.23 11.11 15.25
C ASN A 402 11.94 11.47 16.72
N ALA A 403 12.72 12.37 17.31
CA ALA A 403 12.50 12.85 18.67
C ALA A 403 11.20 13.65 18.78
N GLU A 404 10.97 14.60 17.88
CA GLU A 404 9.74 15.41 17.85
C GLU A 404 8.51 14.53 17.55
N ARG A 405 8.61 13.59 16.62
CA ARG A 405 7.54 12.62 16.34
C ARG A 405 7.18 11.82 17.61
N SER A 406 8.16 11.31 18.31
CA SER A 406 7.94 10.56 19.56
C SER A 406 7.34 11.42 20.67
N ALA A 407 7.80 12.66 20.83
CA ALA A 407 7.26 13.61 21.79
C ALA A 407 5.82 14.01 21.45
N GLY A 408 5.55 14.29 20.18
CA GLY A 408 4.23 14.63 19.66
C GLY A 408 3.23 13.50 19.87
N LEU A 409 3.58 12.26 19.55
CA LEU A 409 2.73 11.08 19.78
C LEU A 409 2.39 10.91 21.27
N ARG A 410 3.37 11.10 22.19
CA ARG A 410 3.11 11.05 23.64
C ARG A 410 2.12 12.12 24.09
N LYS A 411 2.29 13.38 23.59
CA LYS A 411 1.40 14.51 23.87
C LYS A 411 -0.01 14.22 23.36
N LEU A 412 -0.12 13.78 22.12
CA LEU A 412 -1.39 13.43 21.47
C LEU A 412 -2.13 12.34 22.23
N PHE A 413 -1.44 11.26 22.61
CA PHE A 413 -2.04 10.16 23.35
C PHE A 413 -2.57 10.60 24.73
N ARG A 414 -1.78 11.38 25.47
CA ARG A 414 -2.22 11.97 26.74
C ARG A 414 -3.47 12.83 26.57
N TYR A 415 -3.48 13.69 25.54
CA TYR A 415 -4.61 14.55 25.25
C TYR A 415 -5.88 13.72 24.93
N LYS A 416 -5.77 12.67 24.13
CA LYS A 416 -6.90 11.79 23.81
C LYS A 416 -7.43 11.06 25.05
N LEU A 417 -6.56 10.56 25.91
CA LEU A 417 -6.96 9.92 27.17
C LEU A 417 -7.71 10.85 28.09
N THR A 418 -7.31 12.10 28.20
CA THR A 418 -7.92 13.07 29.12
C THR A 418 -9.18 13.72 28.54
N ARG A 419 -9.16 14.06 27.25
CA ARG A 419 -10.26 14.81 26.61
C ARG A 419 -11.36 13.93 26.05
N TYR A 420 -11.03 12.72 25.61
CA TYR A 420 -11.94 11.76 25.00
C TYR A 420 -11.84 10.36 25.66
N PRO A 421 -11.98 10.24 27.00
CA PRO A 421 -11.72 8.99 27.71
C PRO A 421 -12.63 7.86 27.26
N VAL A 422 -13.94 8.15 27.07
CA VAL A 422 -14.91 7.14 26.65
C VAL A 422 -14.62 6.61 25.24
N GLN A 423 -14.26 7.49 24.30
CA GLN A 423 -13.87 7.10 22.93
C GLN A 423 -12.61 6.24 22.95
N THR A 424 -11.60 6.68 23.70
CA THR A 424 -10.33 5.96 23.85
C THR A 424 -10.54 4.59 24.49
N LEU A 425 -11.35 4.48 25.55
CA LEU A 425 -11.67 3.21 26.19
C LEU A 425 -12.48 2.27 25.28
N ARG A 426 -13.43 2.79 24.50
CA ARG A 426 -14.14 1.99 23.50
C ARG A 426 -13.21 1.42 22.46
N LEU A 427 -12.29 2.23 21.94
CA LEU A 427 -11.27 1.82 20.99
C LEU A 427 -10.35 0.76 21.59
N LEU A 428 -9.81 0.99 22.80
CA LEU A 428 -8.99 0.03 23.53
C LEU A 428 -9.70 -1.30 23.75
N ARG A 429 -10.97 -1.25 24.20
CA ARG A 429 -11.80 -2.45 24.40
C ARG A 429 -11.99 -3.23 23.08
N ARG A 430 -12.08 -2.52 21.95
CA ARG A 430 -12.19 -3.12 20.63
C ARG A 430 -10.88 -3.83 20.26
N PHE A 431 -9.74 -3.19 20.45
CA PHE A 431 -8.42 -3.82 20.25
C PHE A 431 -8.24 -5.05 21.16
N MET A 432 -8.59 -4.95 22.44
CA MET A 432 -8.46 -6.07 23.39
C MET A 432 -9.30 -7.30 23.05
N ARG A 433 -10.34 -7.18 22.21
CA ARG A 433 -11.09 -8.35 21.74
C ARG A 433 -10.34 -9.16 20.70
N HIS A 434 -9.38 -8.54 20.01
CA HIS A 434 -8.73 -9.08 18.81
C HIS A 434 -7.22 -9.17 18.94
N MET A 435 -6.64 -8.61 20.00
CA MET A 435 -5.21 -8.63 20.26
C MET A 435 -4.94 -9.05 21.71
N PRO A 436 -3.89 -9.84 21.98
CA PRO A 436 -3.44 -10.11 23.33
C PRO A 436 -3.21 -8.80 24.10
N LEU A 437 -3.59 -8.77 25.37
CA LEU A 437 -3.46 -7.59 26.24
C LEU A 437 -2.04 -6.99 26.22
N ARG A 438 -1.01 -7.85 26.18
CA ARG A 438 0.40 -7.42 26.10
C ARG A 438 0.68 -6.56 24.86
N ASP A 439 0.07 -6.89 23.70
CA ASP A 439 0.30 -6.19 22.43
C ASP A 439 -0.46 -4.86 22.42
N VAL A 440 -1.66 -4.83 23.00
CA VAL A 440 -2.39 -3.58 23.27
C VAL A 440 -1.62 -2.68 24.21
N VAL A 441 -1.09 -3.24 25.32
CA VAL A 441 -0.24 -2.51 26.26
C VAL A 441 1.04 -2.02 25.59
N TYR A 442 1.65 -2.83 24.73
CA TYR A 442 2.83 -2.44 23.95
C TYR A 442 2.52 -1.28 23.02
N LEU A 443 1.41 -1.31 22.25
CA LEU A 443 0.99 -0.21 21.38
C LEU A 443 0.77 1.09 22.16
N ILE A 444 0.23 0.99 23.39
CA ILE A 444 -0.01 2.13 24.26
C ILE A 444 1.32 2.66 24.84
N ILE A 445 2.21 1.76 25.26
CA ILE A 445 3.45 2.11 25.96
C ILE A 445 4.57 2.46 24.96
N LYS A 446 4.57 1.87 23.77
CA LYS A 446 5.60 2.12 22.73
C LYS A 446 5.92 3.60 22.50
N PRO A 447 4.96 4.54 22.43
CA PRO A 447 5.26 5.97 22.32
C PRO A 447 5.98 6.56 23.53
N PHE A 448 5.94 5.87 24.69
CA PHE A 448 6.55 6.30 25.94
C PHE A 448 7.89 5.60 26.25
N LEU A 449 8.13 4.45 25.61
CA LEU A 449 9.43 3.80 25.63
C LEU A 449 10.33 4.61 24.70
N GLY A 450 11.34 5.29 25.25
CA GLY A 450 12.37 5.94 24.43
C GLY A 450 12.93 4.93 23.41
N GLN A 451 13.41 5.41 22.26
CA GLN A 451 13.97 4.56 21.19
C GLN A 451 15.19 3.75 21.67
N LYS A 452 14.98 2.66 22.39
CA LYS A 452 15.70 1.43 22.11
C LYS A 452 14.98 0.85 20.89
N GLN A 453 15.72 0.51 19.86
CA GLN A 453 15.18 -0.16 18.68
C GLN A 453 14.21 -1.23 19.18
N GLY A 454 12.90 -0.96 19.07
CA GLY A 454 11.89 -1.95 19.41
C GLY A 454 12.07 -3.11 18.42
N PRO A 455 11.56 -4.30 18.76
CA PRO A 455 11.68 -5.44 17.89
C PRO A 455 11.25 -5.04 16.48
N THR A 456 12.08 -5.37 15.53
CA THR A 456 11.75 -5.19 14.09
C THR A 456 10.45 -5.94 13.81
N LYS A 457 9.77 -5.60 12.71
CA LYS A 457 8.57 -6.34 12.27
C LYS A 457 8.83 -7.86 12.26
N ASN A 458 10.03 -8.28 11.91
CA ASN A 458 10.49 -9.67 11.93
C ASN A 458 10.60 -10.23 13.37
N GLU A 459 11.07 -9.45 14.32
CA GLU A 459 11.12 -9.88 15.74
C GLU A 459 9.72 -9.93 16.36
N MET A 460 8.79 -9.08 15.94
CA MET A 460 7.39 -9.16 16.37
C MET A 460 6.69 -10.38 15.75
N LEU A 461 6.96 -10.69 14.49
CA LEU A 461 6.53 -11.93 13.84
C LEU A 461 7.15 -13.17 14.52
N SER A 462 8.46 -13.21 14.77
CA SER A 462 9.11 -14.29 15.52
C SER A 462 8.46 -14.50 16.89
N ARG A 463 8.14 -13.43 17.61
CA ARG A 463 7.48 -13.52 18.92
C ARG A 463 6.02 -13.97 18.85
N ALA A 464 5.27 -13.57 17.83
CA ALA A 464 3.91 -14.07 17.57
C ALA A 464 3.91 -15.57 17.27
N VAL A 465 4.94 -16.02 16.60
CA VAL A 465 5.24 -17.41 16.29
C VAL A 465 5.66 -18.20 17.53
N GLU A 466 6.57 -17.68 18.37
CA GLU A 466 7.03 -18.33 19.61
C GLU A 466 5.91 -18.54 20.64
N HIS A 467 4.83 -17.78 20.59
CA HIS A 467 3.75 -17.80 21.57
C HIS A 467 2.48 -18.56 21.12
N GLY A 468 2.59 -19.36 20.07
CA GLY A 468 1.60 -20.41 19.78
C GLY A 468 0.43 -20.03 18.88
N ALA A 469 0.38 -18.78 18.36
CA ALA A 469 -0.57 -18.43 17.28
C ALA A 469 -0.14 -19.03 15.92
N LEU A 470 1.16 -19.37 15.78
CA LEU A 470 1.75 -19.93 14.56
C LEU A 470 2.86 -20.96 14.90
N LYS A 471 2.61 -21.89 15.82
CA LYS A 471 3.65 -22.82 16.33
C LYS A 471 4.36 -23.64 15.26
N ASP A 472 3.68 -23.97 14.16
CA ASP A 472 4.23 -24.80 13.08
C ASP A 472 4.98 -24.01 12.00
N ALA A 473 4.73 -22.71 11.89
CA ALA A 473 5.43 -21.83 10.93
C ALA A 473 6.81 -21.33 11.45
N ALA A 474 7.01 -21.30 12.78
CA ALA A 474 8.24 -20.80 13.41
C ALA A 474 9.51 -21.55 13.04
N ALA A 475 9.40 -22.85 12.83
CA ALA A 475 10.55 -23.70 12.49
C ALA A 475 11.09 -23.45 11.07
N LYS A 476 10.37 -22.68 10.23
CA LYS A 476 10.70 -22.45 8.82
C LYS A 476 10.99 -20.98 8.46
N LEU A 477 10.84 -20.05 9.40
CA LEU A 477 11.19 -18.65 9.19
C LEU A 477 12.71 -18.44 9.32
N THR A 478 13.46 -18.84 8.31
CA THR A 478 14.78 -18.27 8.08
C THR A 478 14.56 -16.84 7.58
N THR A 479 14.65 -15.88 8.50
CA THR A 479 14.84 -14.46 8.19
C THR A 479 15.95 -14.36 7.15
N VAL A 480 15.69 -13.71 6.02
CA VAL A 480 16.79 -13.26 5.15
C VAL A 480 17.69 -12.42 6.04
N PRO A 481 18.93 -12.81 6.34
CA PRO A 481 19.81 -12.03 7.19
C PRO A 481 19.99 -10.65 6.56
N ASP A 482 19.97 -9.59 7.35
CA ASP A 482 20.26 -8.22 6.88
C ASP A 482 21.56 -8.18 6.07
N ALA A 483 22.54 -9.05 6.40
CA ALA A 483 23.77 -9.24 5.64
C ALA A 483 23.56 -9.70 4.18
N LEU A 484 22.60 -10.57 3.89
CA LEU A 484 22.31 -10.98 2.51
C LEU A 484 21.60 -9.87 1.72
N LEU A 485 20.85 -9.02 2.42
CA LEU A 485 20.24 -7.85 1.83
C LEU A 485 21.30 -6.76 1.59
N GLU A 486 22.25 -6.60 2.51
CA GLU A 486 23.40 -5.71 2.38
C GLU A 486 24.37 -6.21 1.29
N ASP A 487 24.60 -7.52 1.16
CA ASP A 487 25.41 -8.09 0.08
C ASP A 487 24.70 -7.96 -1.28
N ALA A 488 23.38 -8.10 -1.35
CA ALA A 488 22.63 -7.84 -2.58
C ALA A 488 22.65 -6.36 -2.98
N ILE A 489 22.77 -5.46 -2.00
CA ILE A 489 22.95 -4.01 -2.19
C ILE A 489 24.43 -3.69 -2.49
N ALA A 490 25.39 -4.35 -1.84
CA ALA A 490 26.84 -4.13 -2.00
C ALA A 490 27.40 -4.68 -3.32
N ALA A 491 26.81 -5.75 -3.86
CA ALA A 491 27.20 -6.30 -5.17
C ALA A 491 26.94 -5.35 -6.35
N ASP A 492 26.15 -4.30 -6.15
CA ASP A 492 25.95 -3.22 -7.12
C ASP A 492 27.06 -2.14 -7.12
N ARG A 493 28.01 -2.22 -6.18
CA ARG A 493 29.19 -1.35 -6.19
C ARG A 493 30.24 -1.90 -7.15
N ARG A 494 30.03 -1.79 -8.46
CA ARG A 494 31.14 -1.97 -9.42
C ARG A 494 32.08 -0.78 -9.31
N PRO A 495 33.41 -1.00 -9.24
CA PRO A 495 34.35 0.11 -9.31
C PRO A 495 34.20 0.81 -10.65
N GLU A 496 34.28 2.11 -10.62
CA GLU A 496 34.35 2.98 -11.79
C GLU A 496 35.48 2.49 -12.71
N MET A 497 35.17 2.16 -13.95
CA MET A 497 36.10 2.21 -15.07
C MET A 497 35.82 3.42 -15.91
#